data_07945e87bc6c33dd84da0be2254f03d1
#
_entry.id   07945e87bc6c33dd84da0be2254f03d1
#
_cell.length_a   1.000
_cell.length_b   1.000
_cell.length_c   1.000
_cell.angle_alpha   90.00
_cell.angle_beta   90.00
_cell.angle_gamma   90.00
#
_symmetry.space_group_name_H-M   'P 1'
#
loop_
_entity.id
_entity.type
_entity.pdbx_description
1 polymer ?
#
loop_
_entity_poly.entity_id
_entity_poly.type
_entity_poly.pdbx_seq_one_letter_code
_entity_poly.pdbx_strand_id
1 'polypeptide(L)'
;MVTGTFRRLLRGSSITSSVSAVGSTAAGAPAESELSLEAGESADEPLNVCLLSYRSNPYSGGQGVYVKYLSRALTELGHSVDVISGKPYPDLDNDVGLIRLPGENVVDELDRLGQFELSYLRDPLALYEWLSALTGGFPDPYAFGRRVVDYFEDHQPDYDVVHDNQSLCHGLHTLRERGHPVVATVHHPITVDQDAALAAADDWKERLLIRRWYRFLEMQRDVVQDLPHVLTVSESARRHTVADFGADPDAIRVVHNGIDTDLFEPRDRPRDRPRVMTTVSADVPLKGARYLLEAFADVRGDVDAELVVVGEFDDGGDCDRLVSELGIGDAIETHSEISYDRMVDLYGTADVAVVPSLYEGFGLPAGEALACGVPVVATTGGGLPEVVGDAGVLVEPEDPAALADAIRELLGDGARRRRLGERGRRRIVEEFDWERAARETVRTYHTAIETQGQGA
;
A
#
# COMPACT_ATOMS: atom_id res chain seq x y z
N MET A 1 29.10 -6.57 9.42
CA MET A 1 28.23 -5.83 10.34
C MET A 1 27.21 -4.93 9.64
N VAL A 2 27.55 -4.24 8.54
CA VAL A 2 26.61 -3.38 7.78
C VAL A 2 25.49 -4.17 7.11
N THR A 3 25.76 -5.39 6.66
CA THR A 3 24.80 -6.25 5.97
C THR A 3 23.64 -6.75 6.83
N GLY A 4 23.84 -6.92 8.15
CA GLY A 4 22.78 -7.38 9.05
C GLY A 4 21.73 -6.30 9.35
N THR A 5 22.17 -5.06 9.60
CA THR A 5 21.28 -3.93 9.85
C THR A 5 20.45 -3.56 8.63
N PHE A 6 21.04 -3.69 7.43
CA PHE A 6 20.32 -3.46 6.18
C PHE A 6 19.26 -4.54 5.88
N ARG A 7 19.53 -5.80 6.19
CA ARG A 7 18.50 -6.85 6.12
C ARG A 7 17.35 -6.57 7.07
N ARG A 8 17.61 -6.05 8.27
CA ARG A 8 16.59 -5.62 9.23
C ARG A 8 15.78 -4.42 8.71
N LEU A 9 16.42 -3.39 8.14
CA LEU A 9 15.75 -2.23 7.56
C LEU A 9 14.85 -2.59 6.37
N LEU A 10 15.31 -3.53 5.53
CA LEU A 10 14.53 -4.03 4.39
C LEU A 10 13.39 -4.97 4.80
N ARG A 11 13.49 -5.63 5.98
CA ARG A 11 12.57 -6.67 6.43
C ARG A 11 11.78 -6.30 7.69
N GLY A 12 11.96 -5.09 8.24
CA GLY A 12 11.29 -4.63 9.47
C GLY A 12 11.71 -5.42 10.72
N SER A 13 12.27 -4.76 11.73
CA SER A 13 12.64 -5.39 13.00
C SER A 13 11.61 -5.15 14.09
N SER A 14 11.36 -6.18 14.86
CA SER A 14 10.42 -6.17 15.99
C SER A 14 10.84 -5.26 17.12
N ILE A 15 9.89 -4.53 17.73
CA ILE A 15 10.08 -3.88 19.02
C ILE A 15 8.82 -3.85 19.85
N THR A 16 9.04 -4.17 21.10
CA THR A 16 8.17 -3.81 22.20
C THR A 16 8.57 -2.45 22.76
N SER A 17 7.72 -1.43 22.64
CA SER A 17 7.69 -0.31 23.57
C SER A 17 6.33 0.35 23.54
N SER A 18 5.79 0.53 24.75
CA SER A 18 4.55 1.22 25.06
C SER A 18 4.57 2.65 24.54
N VAL A 19 3.67 2.97 23.63
CA VAL A 19 3.29 4.35 23.31
C VAL A 19 2.10 4.68 24.21
N SER A 20 2.32 5.64 25.13
CA SER A 20 1.28 6.16 26.02
C SER A 20 0.16 6.81 25.21
N ALA A 21 -1.04 6.34 25.46
CA ALA A 21 -2.26 6.89 24.87
C ALA A 21 -2.42 8.38 25.17
N VAL A 22 -2.42 9.21 24.15
CA VAL A 22 -2.94 10.56 24.23
C VAL A 22 -4.44 10.47 23.98
N GLY A 23 -5.20 10.83 25.01
CA GLY A 23 -6.67 10.73 25.01
C GLY A 23 -7.32 11.47 23.86
N SER A 24 -8.08 10.75 23.06
CA SER A 24 -8.97 11.27 22.05
C SER A 24 -10.27 11.72 22.72
N THR A 25 -10.48 13.03 22.81
CA THR A 25 -11.82 13.59 23.04
C THR A 25 -12.62 13.52 21.75
N ALA A 26 -13.72 12.81 21.79
CA ALA A 26 -14.69 12.71 20.72
C ALA A 26 -15.19 14.12 20.34
N ALA A 27 -14.90 14.59 19.16
CA ALA A 27 -15.52 15.74 18.54
C ALA A 27 -16.48 15.25 17.44
N GLY A 28 -17.72 15.78 17.51
CA GLY A 28 -18.84 15.37 16.68
C GLY A 28 -18.58 15.54 15.17
N ALA A 29 -19.23 14.67 14.40
CA ALA A 29 -19.25 14.69 12.96
C ALA A 29 -19.72 16.07 12.42
N PRO A 30 -19.02 16.66 11.46
CA PRO A 30 -19.56 17.76 10.68
C PRO A 30 -20.53 17.21 9.62
N ALA A 31 -21.63 17.93 9.46
CA ALA A 31 -22.69 17.65 8.51
C ALA A 31 -22.14 17.57 7.08
N GLU A 32 -22.62 16.57 6.35
CA GLU A 32 -22.47 16.43 4.91
C GLU A 32 -22.98 17.72 4.22
N SER A 33 -22.07 18.50 3.64
CA SER A 33 -22.44 19.47 2.65
C SER A 33 -22.50 18.76 1.29
N GLU A 34 -23.68 18.38 0.88
CA GLU A 34 -24.00 18.05 -0.51
C GLU A 34 -23.68 19.27 -1.40
N LEU A 35 -22.49 19.29 -1.97
CA LEU A 35 -22.21 20.05 -3.16
C LEU A 35 -22.68 19.21 -4.35
N SER A 36 -23.95 19.37 -4.70
CA SER A 36 -24.45 18.97 -6.00
C SER A 36 -23.80 19.84 -7.08
N LEU A 37 -22.66 19.38 -7.58
CA LEU A 37 -22.08 19.90 -8.82
C LEU A 37 -22.84 19.26 -9.97
N GLU A 38 -23.53 20.09 -10.75
CA GLU A 38 -24.14 19.70 -12.02
C GLU A 38 -23.12 18.96 -12.89
N ALA A 39 -23.52 17.81 -13.44
CA ALA A 39 -22.77 17.04 -14.40
C ALA A 39 -22.58 17.89 -15.67
N GLY A 40 -21.45 18.55 -15.78
CA GLY A 40 -21.01 19.19 -17.03
C GLY A 40 -20.44 18.16 -17.97
N GLU A 41 -20.75 18.31 -19.24
CA GLU A 41 -20.43 17.41 -20.39
C GLU A 41 -18.93 17.13 -20.65
N SER A 42 -17.99 17.60 -19.79
CA SER A 42 -16.54 17.43 -19.99
C SER A 42 -15.96 16.11 -19.45
N ALA A 43 -16.75 15.27 -18.79
CA ALA A 43 -16.26 14.03 -18.17
C ALA A 43 -16.10 12.85 -19.15
N ASP A 44 -16.54 13.00 -20.40
CA ASP A 44 -16.58 11.94 -21.42
C ASP A 44 -15.49 12.10 -22.52
N GLU A 45 -14.65 13.14 -22.50
CA GLU A 45 -13.58 13.27 -23.50
C GLU A 45 -12.40 12.36 -23.16
N PRO A 46 -11.96 11.51 -24.14
CA PRO A 46 -10.80 10.65 -23.94
C PRO A 46 -9.53 11.48 -23.62
N LEU A 47 -8.79 11.10 -22.60
CA LEU A 47 -7.53 11.71 -22.20
C LEU A 47 -6.35 10.80 -22.54
N ASN A 48 -5.20 11.40 -22.84
CA ASN A 48 -3.91 10.72 -22.91
C ASN A 48 -3.24 10.85 -21.53
N VAL A 49 -3.26 9.77 -20.75
CA VAL A 49 -2.79 9.74 -19.36
C VAL A 49 -1.41 9.11 -19.27
N CYS A 50 -0.47 9.79 -18.61
CA CYS A 50 0.81 9.24 -18.24
C CYS A 50 0.83 8.88 -16.75
N LEU A 51 0.88 7.60 -16.41
CA LEU A 51 1.09 7.14 -15.04
C LEU A 51 2.59 6.95 -14.77
N LEU A 52 3.11 7.59 -13.73
CA LEU A 52 4.49 7.44 -13.29
C LEU A 52 4.57 6.48 -12.10
N SER A 53 5.43 5.48 -12.17
CA SER A 53 5.64 4.55 -11.07
C SER A 53 7.11 4.17 -10.92
N TYR A 54 7.75 4.64 -9.86
CA TYR A 54 9.18 4.41 -9.67
C TYR A 54 9.50 2.94 -9.34
N ARG A 55 8.55 2.21 -8.74
CA ARG A 55 8.62 0.76 -8.44
C ARG A 55 7.22 0.16 -8.48
N SER A 56 7.04 -0.94 -9.20
CA SER A 56 5.75 -1.62 -9.34
C SER A 56 5.93 -3.12 -9.31
N ASN A 57 6.34 -3.67 -8.15
CA ASN A 57 6.44 -5.12 -8.03
C ASN A 57 5.04 -5.75 -8.24
N PRO A 58 4.85 -6.62 -9.24
CA PRO A 58 3.54 -7.19 -9.53
C PRO A 58 3.08 -8.22 -8.49
N TYR A 59 3.99 -8.71 -7.64
CA TYR A 59 3.73 -9.79 -6.68
C TYR A 59 3.75 -9.34 -5.22
N SER A 60 4.17 -8.11 -4.93
CA SER A 60 4.24 -7.60 -3.57
C SER A 60 4.07 -6.10 -3.51
N GLY A 61 3.28 -5.65 -2.53
CA GLY A 61 3.03 -4.23 -2.27
C GLY A 61 1.85 -3.64 -3.05
N GLY A 62 1.18 -2.68 -2.45
CA GLY A 62 -0.04 -2.06 -2.99
C GLY A 62 0.18 -1.19 -4.23
N GLN A 63 1.39 -0.63 -4.42
CA GLN A 63 1.66 0.31 -5.53
C GLN A 63 1.58 -0.34 -6.92
N GLY A 64 2.12 -1.56 -7.06
CA GLY A 64 2.03 -2.32 -8.32
C GLY A 64 0.59 -2.72 -8.65
N VAL A 65 -0.15 -3.16 -7.64
CA VAL A 65 -1.59 -3.47 -7.74
C VAL A 65 -2.39 -2.23 -8.16
N TYR A 66 -2.15 -1.09 -7.52
CA TYR A 66 -2.80 0.18 -7.85
C TYR A 66 -2.59 0.58 -9.32
N VAL A 67 -1.33 0.58 -9.80
CA VAL A 67 -1.02 0.96 -11.19
C VAL A 67 -1.71 0.03 -12.17
N LYS A 68 -1.68 -1.28 -11.92
CA LYS A 68 -2.33 -2.29 -12.78
C LYS A 68 -3.82 -2.03 -12.93
N TYR A 69 -4.52 -1.93 -11.81
CA TYR A 69 -5.99 -1.83 -11.85
C TYR A 69 -6.48 -0.44 -12.22
N LEU A 70 -5.79 0.62 -11.80
CA LEU A 70 -6.16 1.98 -12.22
C LEU A 70 -5.94 2.16 -13.73
N SER A 71 -4.80 1.69 -14.29
CA SER A 71 -4.56 1.80 -15.73
C SER A 71 -5.59 1.02 -16.54
N ARG A 72 -5.96 -0.20 -16.10
CA ARG A 72 -7.05 -0.99 -16.69
C ARG A 72 -8.36 -0.22 -16.67
N ALA A 73 -8.80 0.26 -15.52
CA ALA A 73 -10.07 0.94 -15.37
C ALA A 73 -10.13 2.26 -16.18
N LEU A 74 -9.03 3.00 -16.26
CA LEU A 74 -8.93 4.19 -17.11
C LEU A 74 -9.06 3.82 -18.60
N THR A 75 -8.44 2.73 -19.06
CA THR A 75 -8.54 2.24 -20.43
C THR A 75 -9.96 1.76 -20.75
N GLU A 76 -10.62 1.04 -19.83
CA GLU A 76 -12.01 0.63 -19.94
C GLU A 76 -12.98 1.82 -20.00
N LEU A 77 -12.65 2.96 -19.39
CA LEU A 77 -13.38 4.22 -19.52
C LEU A 77 -13.10 4.96 -20.85
N GLY A 78 -12.20 4.44 -21.70
CA GLY A 78 -11.90 4.98 -23.02
C GLY A 78 -10.73 5.94 -23.07
N HIS A 79 -9.96 6.08 -22.00
CA HIS A 79 -8.72 6.88 -21.98
C HIS A 79 -7.54 6.09 -22.56
N SER A 80 -6.56 6.78 -23.15
CA SER A 80 -5.29 6.20 -23.56
C SER A 80 -4.30 6.30 -22.40
N VAL A 81 -3.69 5.17 -22.00
CA VAL A 81 -2.83 5.13 -20.80
C VAL A 81 -1.46 4.56 -21.12
N ASP A 82 -0.43 5.35 -20.82
CA ASP A 82 0.94 4.90 -20.78
C ASP A 82 1.47 4.90 -19.34
N VAL A 83 2.16 3.83 -18.96
CA VAL A 83 2.87 3.73 -17.68
C VAL A 83 4.35 3.88 -17.91
N ILE A 84 4.95 4.95 -17.37
CA ILE A 84 6.40 5.11 -17.31
C ILE A 84 6.90 4.52 -16.00
N SER A 85 7.68 3.44 -16.06
CA SER A 85 8.08 2.72 -14.85
C SER A 85 9.58 2.52 -14.72
N GLY A 86 10.06 2.65 -13.47
CA GLY A 86 11.34 2.11 -13.01
C GLY A 86 11.23 0.63 -12.63
N LYS A 87 12.37 -0.01 -12.31
CA LYS A 87 12.41 -1.40 -11.84
C LYS A 87 12.01 -1.52 -10.36
N PRO A 88 11.33 -2.62 -9.97
CA PRO A 88 10.75 -3.68 -10.81
C PRO A 88 9.55 -3.17 -11.60
N TYR A 89 9.41 -3.64 -12.85
CA TYR A 89 8.35 -3.20 -13.73
C TYR A 89 7.00 -3.85 -13.39
N PRO A 90 5.87 -3.14 -13.65
CA PRO A 90 4.54 -3.69 -13.45
C PRO A 90 4.18 -4.78 -14.47
N ASP A 91 3.24 -5.63 -14.08
CA ASP A 91 2.50 -6.52 -14.99
C ASP A 91 1.20 -5.83 -15.37
N LEU A 92 1.10 -5.36 -16.62
CA LEU A 92 -0.02 -4.56 -17.14
C LEU A 92 -0.80 -5.32 -18.21
N ASP A 93 -2.04 -4.90 -18.45
CA ASP A 93 -2.83 -5.42 -19.53
C ASP A 93 -2.29 -4.94 -20.91
N ASN A 94 -2.59 -5.69 -21.98
CA ASN A 94 -1.96 -5.50 -23.29
C ASN A 94 -2.33 -4.18 -23.99
N ASP A 95 -3.40 -3.54 -23.59
CA ASP A 95 -3.92 -2.26 -24.09
C ASP A 95 -3.34 -1.03 -23.34
N VAL A 96 -2.54 -1.26 -22.30
CA VAL A 96 -1.80 -0.23 -21.56
C VAL A 96 -0.37 -0.17 -22.07
N GLY A 97 0.10 1.02 -22.47
CA GLY A 97 1.47 1.23 -22.88
C GLY A 97 2.45 1.13 -21.70
N LEU A 98 3.62 0.49 -21.91
CA LEU A 98 4.66 0.41 -20.89
C LEU A 98 5.99 0.94 -21.40
N ILE A 99 6.41 2.07 -20.83
CA ILE A 99 7.70 2.70 -21.07
C ILE A 99 8.62 2.35 -19.92
N ARG A 100 9.67 1.57 -20.22
CA ARG A 100 10.63 1.09 -19.22
C ARG A 100 11.81 2.05 -19.13
N LEU A 101 11.93 2.77 -18.03
CA LEU A 101 13.12 3.56 -17.75
C LEU A 101 14.23 2.66 -17.21
N PRO A 102 15.48 2.90 -17.65
CA PRO A 102 16.62 2.22 -17.07
C PRO A 102 16.75 2.57 -15.58
N GLY A 103 17.36 1.72 -14.81
CA GLY A 103 17.62 1.94 -13.38
C GLY A 103 18.23 0.69 -12.77
N GLU A 104 18.94 0.88 -11.67
CA GLU A 104 19.53 -0.22 -10.94
C GLU A 104 18.57 -0.63 -9.82
N ASN A 105 18.26 -1.93 -9.74
CA ASN A 105 17.49 -2.47 -8.60
C ASN A 105 18.42 -2.70 -7.39
N VAL A 106 19.14 -1.64 -7.00
CA VAL A 106 20.24 -1.70 -6.01
C VAL A 106 19.74 -2.10 -4.61
N VAL A 107 18.44 -2.01 -4.39
CA VAL A 107 17.83 -2.27 -3.08
C VAL A 107 17.63 -3.76 -2.84
N ASP A 108 17.24 -4.52 -3.85
CA ASP A 108 16.91 -5.95 -3.70
C ASP A 108 18.15 -6.86 -3.77
N GLU A 109 19.29 -6.34 -4.21
CA GLU A 109 20.52 -7.12 -4.35
C GLU A 109 21.48 -6.89 -3.16
N LEU A 110 21.83 -7.97 -2.47
CA LEU A 110 22.64 -7.94 -1.25
C LEU A 110 24.13 -7.66 -1.47
N ASP A 111 24.65 -7.86 -2.69
CA ASP A 111 26.06 -7.62 -3.05
C ASP A 111 26.27 -6.28 -3.76
N ARG A 112 26.12 -5.20 -3.01
CA ARG A 112 26.24 -3.83 -3.51
C ARG A 112 27.65 -3.46 -3.99
N LEU A 113 28.69 -4.10 -3.46
CA LEU A 113 30.07 -3.86 -3.87
C LEU A 113 30.40 -4.58 -5.18
N GLY A 114 29.84 -5.76 -5.39
CA GLY A 114 30.01 -6.54 -6.62
C GLY A 114 29.28 -5.97 -7.83
N GLN A 115 28.31 -5.09 -7.63
CA GLN A 115 27.48 -4.49 -8.68
C GLN A 115 28.09 -3.26 -9.35
N PHE A 116 29.31 -2.84 -8.97
CA PHE A 116 29.95 -1.72 -9.65
C PHE A 116 30.30 -2.08 -11.09
N GLU A 117 29.72 -1.34 -12.03
CA GLU A 117 30.05 -1.41 -13.45
C GLU A 117 30.86 -0.19 -13.90
N LEU A 118 31.84 -0.40 -14.77
CA LEU A 118 32.63 0.72 -15.34
C LEU A 118 31.77 1.68 -16.16
N SER A 119 30.61 1.24 -16.64
CA SER A 119 29.57 2.06 -17.28
C SER A 119 29.08 3.19 -16.39
N TYR A 120 29.00 3.00 -15.07
CA TYR A 120 28.57 4.03 -14.10
C TYR A 120 29.45 5.28 -14.10
N LEU A 121 30.73 5.16 -14.48
CA LEU A 121 31.60 6.34 -14.63
C LEU A 121 31.19 7.26 -15.78
N ARG A 122 30.35 6.77 -16.70
CA ARG A 122 29.82 7.53 -17.84
C ARG A 122 28.39 7.99 -17.63
N ASP A 123 27.71 7.44 -16.63
CA ASP A 123 26.37 7.81 -16.22
C ASP A 123 26.41 8.38 -14.79
N PRO A 124 26.40 9.70 -14.61
CA PRO A 124 26.44 10.33 -13.29
C PRO A 124 25.28 9.93 -12.39
N LEU A 125 24.12 9.59 -12.97
CA LEU A 125 22.94 9.21 -12.23
C LEU A 125 23.04 7.77 -11.69
N ALA A 126 23.50 6.83 -12.53
CA ALA A 126 23.80 5.46 -12.11
C ALA A 126 24.90 5.42 -11.03
N LEU A 127 25.93 6.26 -11.18
CA LEU A 127 26.98 6.40 -10.15
C LEU A 127 26.40 6.93 -8.83
N TYR A 128 25.51 7.92 -8.90
CA TYR A 128 24.80 8.45 -7.71
C TYR A 128 23.95 7.37 -7.03
N GLU A 129 23.18 6.59 -7.79
CA GLU A 129 22.37 5.48 -7.27
C GLU A 129 23.25 4.47 -6.52
N TRP A 130 24.33 4.02 -7.16
CA TRP A 130 25.26 3.08 -6.54
C TRP A 130 25.92 3.63 -5.28
N LEU A 131 26.45 4.87 -5.30
CA LEU A 131 27.07 5.51 -4.13
C LEU A 131 26.06 5.75 -3.00
N SER A 132 24.83 6.16 -3.33
CA SER A 132 23.78 6.37 -2.34
C SER A 132 23.43 5.06 -1.66
N ALA A 133 23.20 4.01 -2.41
CA ALA A 133 22.90 2.69 -1.88
C ALA A 133 24.06 2.12 -1.06
N LEU A 134 25.30 2.27 -1.51
CA LEU A 134 26.52 1.85 -0.78
C LEU A 134 26.61 2.51 0.60
N THR A 135 26.16 3.76 0.73
CA THR A 135 26.15 4.52 1.98
C THR A 135 24.86 4.40 2.77
N GLY A 136 23.95 3.49 2.38
CA GLY A 136 22.70 3.23 3.08
C GLY A 136 21.55 4.17 2.76
N GLY A 137 21.60 4.87 1.63
CA GLY A 137 20.50 5.69 1.14
C GLY A 137 19.56 4.91 0.22
N PHE A 138 18.39 5.48 -0.01
CA PHE A 138 17.38 5.02 -0.96
C PHE A 138 17.24 6.06 -2.09
N PRO A 139 17.93 5.87 -3.22
CA PRO A 139 18.00 6.86 -4.29
C PRO A 139 16.85 6.80 -5.29
N ASP A 140 16.08 5.69 -5.29
CA ASP A 140 15.16 5.32 -6.37
C ASP A 140 14.17 6.45 -6.76
N PRO A 141 13.43 7.10 -5.82
CA PRO A 141 12.47 8.13 -6.22
C PRO A 141 13.14 9.34 -6.89
N TYR A 142 14.32 9.75 -6.40
CA TYR A 142 15.07 10.87 -6.98
C TYR A 142 15.60 10.55 -8.38
N ALA A 143 16.24 9.39 -8.52
CA ALA A 143 16.81 8.96 -9.79
C ALA A 143 15.74 8.71 -10.85
N PHE A 144 14.61 8.11 -10.44
CA PHE A 144 13.44 7.95 -11.31
C PHE A 144 12.95 9.30 -11.83
N GLY A 145 12.75 10.28 -10.93
CA GLY A 145 12.31 11.62 -11.33
C GLY A 145 13.23 12.33 -12.32
N ARG A 146 14.55 12.15 -12.20
CA ARG A 146 15.53 12.67 -13.18
C ARG A 146 15.34 12.02 -14.55
N ARG A 147 15.21 10.68 -14.58
CA ARG A 147 15.00 9.96 -15.84
C ARG A 147 13.66 10.28 -16.50
N VAL A 148 12.62 10.53 -15.70
CA VAL A 148 11.33 11.00 -16.23
C VAL A 148 11.50 12.37 -16.93
N VAL A 149 12.18 13.32 -16.29
CA VAL A 149 12.45 14.64 -16.89
C VAL A 149 13.24 14.51 -18.19
N ASP A 150 14.30 13.71 -18.20
CA ASP A 150 15.12 13.46 -19.39
C ASP A 150 14.26 12.81 -20.51
N TYR A 151 13.39 11.86 -20.18
CA TYR A 151 12.46 11.25 -21.14
C TYR A 151 11.53 12.28 -21.78
N PHE A 152 10.94 13.19 -20.98
CA PHE A 152 10.06 14.24 -21.49
C PHE A 152 10.84 15.27 -22.34
N GLU A 153 12.09 15.57 -22.02
CA GLU A 153 12.95 16.43 -22.84
C GLU A 153 13.25 15.83 -24.21
N ASP A 154 13.59 14.55 -24.24
CA ASP A 154 14.02 13.85 -25.45
C ASP A 154 12.86 13.51 -26.39
N HIS A 155 11.68 13.16 -25.84
CA HIS A 155 10.57 12.62 -26.61
C HIS A 155 9.41 13.61 -26.79
N GLN A 156 9.31 14.64 -25.93
CA GLN A 156 8.23 15.64 -25.93
C GLN A 156 6.84 15.00 -26.09
N PRO A 157 6.46 14.02 -25.21
CA PRO A 157 5.19 13.31 -25.35
C PRO A 157 4.00 14.24 -25.12
N ASP A 158 2.91 13.98 -25.84
CA ASP A 158 1.66 14.74 -25.79
C ASP A 158 0.67 14.06 -24.84
N TYR A 159 0.89 14.22 -23.54
CA TYR A 159 -0.02 13.76 -22.49
C TYR A 159 -0.83 14.92 -21.95
N ASP A 160 -2.15 14.68 -21.78
CA ASP A 160 -3.07 15.65 -21.19
C ASP A 160 -2.83 15.81 -19.68
N VAL A 161 -2.38 14.73 -19.02
CA VAL A 161 -2.09 14.71 -17.59
C VAL A 161 -0.99 13.72 -17.24
N VAL A 162 -0.18 14.08 -16.24
CA VAL A 162 0.82 13.20 -15.62
C VAL A 162 0.39 12.87 -14.21
N HIS A 163 0.21 11.59 -13.92
CA HIS A 163 -0.18 11.11 -12.60
C HIS A 163 0.94 10.31 -11.94
N ASP A 164 1.51 10.83 -10.87
CA ASP A 164 2.58 10.20 -10.09
C ASP A 164 2.02 9.23 -9.04
N ASN A 165 2.49 7.99 -9.11
CA ASN A 165 2.18 6.97 -8.12
C ASN A 165 3.22 6.98 -6.98
N GLN A 166 3.12 7.98 -6.11
CA GLN A 166 3.91 8.15 -4.87
C GLN A 166 5.45 8.17 -5.05
N SER A 167 5.98 8.56 -6.22
CA SER A 167 7.42 8.86 -6.27
C SER A 167 7.71 10.18 -5.54
N LEU A 168 6.82 11.15 -5.71
CA LEU A 168 6.87 12.51 -5.12
C LEU A 168 8.26 13.11 -5.32
N CYS A 169 8.78 12.97 -6.54
CA CYS A 169 10.13 13.41 -6.90
C CYS A 169 10.14 14.86 -7.37
N HIS A 170 11.27 15.54 -7.25
CA HIS A 170 11.45 16.92 -7.75
C HIS A 170 11.19 17.05 -9.27
N GLY A 171 11.24 15.95 -10.03
CA GLY A 171 10.88 15.95 -11.45
C GLY A 171 9.46 16.45 -11.72
N LEU A 172 8.54 16.26 -10.78
CA LEU A 172 7.15 16.74 -10.88
C LEU A 172 7.07 18.26 -10.94
N HIS A 173 7.90 19.00 -10.17
CA HIS A 173 8.01 20.46 -10.29
C HIS A 173 8.44 20.88 -11.68
N THR A 174 9.49 20.22 -12.21
CA THR A 174 9.99 20.52 -13.57
C THR A 174 8.93 20.28 -14.64
N LEU A 175 8.14 19.20 -14.52
CA LEU A 175 7.05 18.93 -15.47
C LEU A 175 5.94 20.00 -15.38
N ARG A 176 5.58 20.42 -14.17
CA ARG A 176 4.59 21.51 -13.97
C ARG A 176 5.08 22.85 -14.54
N GLU A 177 6.33 23.22 -14.27
CA GLU A 177 6.93 24.44 -14.82
C GLU A 177 6.96 24.45 -16.35
N ARG A 178 6.96 23.28 -16.98
CA ARG A 178 6.89 23.09 -18.44
C ARG A 178 5.45 23.04 -18.99
N GLY A 179 4.47 23.20 -18.12
CA GLY A 179 3.07 23.27 -18.52
C GLY A 179 2.30 21.96 -18.47
N HIS A 180 2.91 20.85 -17.99
CA HIS A 180 2.17 19.59 -17.83
C HIS A 180 1.28 19.63 -16.58
N PRO A 181 -0.03 19.32 -16.68
CA PRO A 181 -0.88 19.10 -15.52
C PRO A 181 -0.36 17.87 -14.74
N VAL A 182 -0.15 18.03 -13.42
CA VAL A 182 0.38 16.97 -12.56
C VAL A 182 -0.57 16.70 -11.41
N VAL A 183 -0.89 15.41 -11.22
CA VAL A 183 -1.59 14.85 -10.06
C VAL A 183 -0.67 13.85 -9.38
N ALA A 184 -0.70 13.71 -8.08
CA ALA A 184 0.05 12.66 -7.38
C ALA A 184 -0.84 11.90 -6.41
N THR A 185 -0.69 10.57 -6.34
CA THR A 185 -1.32 9.74 -5.31
C THR A 185 -0.34 9.47 -4.18
N VAL A 186 -0.77 9.70 -2.94
CA VAL A 186 -0.08 9.31 -1.70
C VAL A 186 -0.86 8.19 -1.06
N HIS A 187 -0.33 6.96 -1.10
CA HIS A 187 -0.99 5.79 -0.52
C HIS A 187 -0.92 5.81 1.01
N HIS A 188 0.21 6.19 1.55
CA HIS A 188 0.42 6.54 2.95
C HIS A 188 1.74 7.30 3.08
N PRO A 189 1.87 8.23 4.02
CA PRO A 189 3.16 8.83 4.32
C PRO A 189 4.09 7.77 4.93
N ILE A 190 5.26 7.57 4.29
CA ILE A 190 6.27 6.59 4.73
C ILE A 190 6.96 7.06 6.03
N THR A 191 6.56 8.18 6.60
CA THR A 191 6.96 8.67 7.93
C THR A 191 6.61 7.69 9.04
N VAL A 192 5.45 7.02 8.95
CA VAL A 192 5.02 5.98 9.89
C VAL A 192 6.01 4.82 9.92
N ASP A 193 6.51 4.42 8.74
CA ASP A 193 7.54 3.37 8.63
C ASP A 193 8.88 3.81 9.23
N GLN A 194 9.26 5.08 8.99
CA GLN A 194 10.47 5.66 9.59
C GLN A 194 10.40 5.70 11.11
N ASP A 195 9.27 6.14 11.66
CA ASP A 195 9.08 6.25 13.11
C ASP A 195 9.10 4.87 13.77
N ALA A 196 8.42 3.89 13.19
CA ALA A 196 8.48 2.50 13.62
C ALA A 196 9.92 1.97 13.60
N ALA A 197 10.65 2.18 12.50
CA ALA A 197 12.05 1.76 12.38
C ALA A 197 12.96 2.46 13.40
N LEU A 198 12.77 3.77 13.67
CA LEU A 198 13.54 4.52 14.66
C LEU A 198 13.22 4.11 16.09
N ALA A 199 11.97 3.77 16.39
CA ALA A 199 11.55 3.21 17.66
C ALA A 199 12.21 1.84 17.91
N ALA A 200 12.39 1.09 16.83
CA ALA A 200 12.99 -0.24 16.73
C ALA A 200 14.51 -0.29 16.90
N ALA A 201 15.19 0.81 16.69
CA ALA A 201 16.64 0.83 16.61
C ALA A 201 17.32 0.62 17.97
N ASP A 202 18.19 -0.37 18.05
CA ASP A 202 18.93 -0.75 19.26
C ASP A 202 20.02 0.27 19.63
N ASP A 203 20.65 0.92 18.63
CA ASP A 203 21.76 1.83 18.86
C ASP A 203 21.75 3.09 17.97
N TRP A 204 22.64 4.04 18.28
CA TRP A 204 22.74 5.30 17.55
C TRP A 204 23.21 5.14 16.09
N LYS A 205 23.97 4.08 15.76
CA LYS A 205 24.47 3.83 14.40
C LYS A 205 23.33 3.35 13.53
N GLU A 206 22.51 2.47 14.06
CA GLU A 206 21.30 2.01 13.41
C GLU A 206 20.34 3.17 13.15
N ARG A 207 20.10 4.03 14.15
CA ARG A 207 19.30 5.26 13.98
C ARG A 207 19.86 6.20 12.88
N LEU A 208 21.19 6.29 12.76
CA LEU A 208 21.81 7.10 11.70
C LEU A 208 21.57 6.48 10.32
N LEU A 209 21.67 5.15 10.18
CA LEU A 209 21.39 4.44 8.94
C LEU A 209 19.91 4.55 8.54
N ILE A 210 18.99 4.42 9.50
CA ILE A 210 17.55 4.60 9.26
C ILE A 210 17.29 6.03 8.75
N ARG A 211 17.79 7.05 9.40
CA ARG A 211 17.65 8.44 8.93
C ARG A 211 18.29 8.66 7.55
N ARG A 212 19.40 7.99 7.27
CA ARG A 212 20.04 8.06 5.94
C ARG A 212 19.20 7.38 4.86
N TRP A 213 18.59 6.24 5.19
CA TRP A 213 17.67 5.53 4.30
C TRP A 213 16.46 6.37 3.95
N TYR A 214 15.77 6.92 4.95
CA TYR A 214 14.53 7.69 4.79
C TYR A 214 14.76 9.17 4.41
N ARG A 215 15.97 9.56 4.02
CA ARG A 215 16.25 10.96 3.65
C ARG A 215 15.43 11.44 2.45
N PHE A 216 14.98 10.55 1.58
CA PHE A 216 14.10 10.89 0.46
C PHE A 216 12.76 11.48 0.91
N LEU A 217 12.33 11.28 2.14
CA LEU A 217 11.12 11.89 2.70
C LEU A 217 11.18 13.42 2.75
N GLU A 218 12.37 14.01 2.85
CA GLU A 218 12.54 15.47 2.77
C GLU A 218 12.05 15.96 1.38
N MET A 219 12.49 15.30 0.31
CA MET A 219 12.05 15.60 -1.05
C MET A 219 10.55 15.37 -1.24
N GLN A 220 10.02 14.24 -0.74
CA GLN A 220 8.59 13.95 -0.85
C GLN A 220 7.73 14.99 -0.14
N ARG A 221 8.18 15.47 1.03
CA ARG A 221 7.51 16.54 1.78
C ARG A 221 7.48 17.83 0.97
N ASP A 222 8.64 18.27 0.46
CA ASP A 222 8.75 19.50 -0.32
C ASP A 222 7.82 19.45 -1.55
N VAL A 223 7.78 18.31 -2.24
CA VAL A 223 6.95 18.14 -3.44
C VAL A 223 5.46 18.17 -3.09
N VAL A 224 5.03 17.44 -2.06
CA VAL A 224 3.61 17.35 -1.69
C VAL A 224 3.06 18.72 -1.24
N GLN A 225 3.87 19.53 -0.54
CA GLN A 225 3.46 20.88 -0.11
C GLN A 225 3.16 21.81 -1.27
N ASP A 226 3.82 21.64 -2.41
CA ASP A 226 3.68 22.50 -3.57
C ASP A 226 2.70 21.97 -4.62
N LEU A 227 2.20 20.73 -4.48
CA LEU A 227 1.26 20.14 -5.43
C LEU A 227 -0.17 20.60 -5.15
N PRO A 228 -0.88 21.19 -6.14
CA PRO A 228 -2.26 21.61 -5.99
C PRO A 228 -3.29 20.49 -6.08
N HIS A 229 -2.87 19.32 -6.59
CA HIS A 229 -3.77 18.18 -6.81
C HIS A 229 -3.11 16.90 -6.31
N VAL A 230 -3.52 16.48 -5.11
CA VAL A 230 -3.05 15.26 -4.45
C VAL A 230 -4.23 14.34 -4.20
N LEU A 231 -4.07 13.07 -4.52
CA LEU A 231 -5.00 12.00 -4.19
C LEU A 231 -4.46 11.20 -3.01
N THR A 232 -5.35 10.73 -2.16
CA THR A 232 -5.04 9.74 -1.12
C THR A 232 -6.09 8.64 -1.12
N VAL A 233 -5.74 7.48 -0.55
CA VAL A 233 -6.59 6.29 -0.63
C VAL A 233 -7.54 6.12 0.55
N SER A 234 -7.43 6.98 1.57
CA SER A 234 -8.31 6.96 2.75
C SER A 234 -8.27 8.32 3.48
N GLU A 235 -9.28 8.61 4.30
CA GLU A 235 -9.27 9.78 5.20
C GLU A 235 -8.14 9.68 6.24
N SER A 236 -7.78 8.47 6.64
CA SER A 236 -6.62 8.26 7.49
C SER A 236 -5.32 8.68 6.79
N ALA A 237 -5.10 8.25 5.56
CA ALA A 237 -3.93 8.66 4.76
C ALA A 237 -3.92 10.18 4.53
N ARG A 238 -5.09 10.81 4.28
CA ARG A 238 -5.23 12.25 4.15
C ARG A 238 -4.76 12.97 5.41
N ARG A 239 -5.26 12.57 6.59
CA ARG A 239 -4.88 13.19 7.87
C ARG A 239 -3.38 13.11 8.12
N HIS A 240 -2.76 11.95 7.87
CA HIS A 240 -1.31 11.77 8.03
C HIS A 240 -0.52 12.58 7.00
N THR A 241 -0.98 12.65 5.74
CA THR A 241 -0.33 13.47 4.70
C THR A 241 -0.32 14.95 5.09
N VAL A 242 -1.42 15.47 5.64
CA VAL A 242 -1.49 16.83 6.17
C VAL A 242 -0.56 17.00 7.38
N ALA A 243 -0.62 16.08 8.36
CA ALA A 243 0.13 16.19 9.60
C ALA A 243 1.64 16.05 9.41
N ASP A 244 2.09 15.06 8.63
CA ASP A 244 3.49 14.66 8.53
C ASP A 244 4.24 15.40 7.41
N PHE A 245 3.54 15.63 6.29
CA PHE A 245 4.13 16.32 5.15
C PHE A 245 3.80 17.82 5.12
N GLY A 246 2.80 18.28 5.89
CA GLY A 246 2.38 19.67 5.89
C GLY A 246 1.68 20.08 4.59
N ALA A 247 1.04 19.11 3.92
CA ALA A 247 0.28 19.35 2.71
C ALA A 247 -0.94 20.24 2.97
N ASP A 248 -1.34 21.02 1.96
CA ASP A 248 -2.58 21.79 2.02
C ASP A 248 -3.78 20.81 2.04
N PRO A 249 -4.62 20.79 3.08
CA PRO A 249 -5.78 19.92 3.14
C PRO A 249 -6.79 20.15 2.00
N ASP A 250 -6.83 21.33 1.40
CA ASP A 250 -7.72 21.67 0.29
C ASP A 250 -7.17 21.15 -1.06
N ALA A 251 -5.87 20.87 -1.14
CA ALA A 251 -5.24 20.22 -2.30
C ALA A 251 -5.45 18.72 -2.33
N ILE A 252 -5.90 18.10 -1.23
CA ILE A 252 -6.01 16.64 -1.09
C ILE A 252 -7.44 16.17 -1.25
N ARG A 253 -7.65 15.26 -2.20
CA ARG A 253 -8.91 14.52 -2.38
C ARG A 253 -8.70 13.05 -2.00
N VAL A 254 -9.67 12.48 -1.29
CA VAL A 254 -9.71 11.03 -1.01
C VAL A 254 -10.40 10.32 -2.17
N VAL A 255 -9.71 9.35 -2.75
CA VAL A 255 -10.24 8.41 -3.73
C VAL A 255 -9.87 7.00 -3.27
N HIS A 256 -10.84 6.27 -2.77
CA HIS A 256 -10.61 4.90 -2.31
C HIS A 256 -10.18 3.99 -3.45
N ASN A 257 -9.28 3.05 -3.16
CA ASN A 257 -8.92 2.01 -4.12
C ASN A 257 -10.13 1.09 -4.41
N GLY A 258 -10.15 0.53 -5.59
CA GLY A 258 -11.07 -0.55 -5.93
C GLY A 258 -10.55 -1.91 -5.48
N ILE A 259 -11.44 -2.89 -5.47
CA ILE A 259 -11.15 -4.33 -5.36
C ILE A 259 -11.69 -4.99 -6.62
N ASP A 260 -10.90 -5.87 -7.22
CA ASP A 260 -11.33 -6.66 -8.39
C ASP A 260 -12.35 -7.72 -7.94
N THR A 261 -13.63 -7.36 -8.00
CA THR A 261 -14.72 -8.22 -7.51
C THR A 261 -15.10 -9.36 -8.46
N ASP A 262 -14.57 -9.36 -9.66
CA ASP A 262 -14.69 -10.48 -10.62
C ASP A 262 -13.64 -11.55 -10.30
N LEU A 263 -12.46 -11.15 -9.87
CA LEU A 263 -11.43 -12.04 -9.41
C LEU A 263 -11.71 -12.55 -7.99
N PHE A 264 -11.93 -11.61 -7.05
CA PHE A 264 -12.22 -11.92 -5.65
C PHE A 264 -13.71 -12.17 -5.46
N GLU A 265 -14.13 -13.38 -5.76
CA GLU A 265 -15.51 -13.85 -5.64
C GLU A 265 -15.66 -14.95 -4.57
N PRO A 266 -16.84 -15.10 -3.97
CA PRO A 266 -17.09 -16.15 -2.99
C PRO A 266 -16.90 -17.55 -3.60
N ARG A 267 -16.01 -18.34 -3.00
CA ARG A 267 -15.80 -19.76 -3.33
C ARG A 267 -15.96 -20.57 -2.07
N ASP A 268 -16.91 -21.50 -2.05
CA ASP A 268 -17.05 -22.44 -0.94
C ASP A 268 -16.15 -23.66 -1.19
N ARG A 269 -15.12 -23.80 -0.37
CA ARG A 269 -14.17 -24.91 -0.43
C ARG A 269 -14.27 -25.76 0.85
N PRO A 270 -14.21 -27.11 0.72
CA PRO A 270 -14.27 -27.98 1.89
C PRO A 270 -13.05 -27.76 2.79
N ARG A 271 -13.28 -27.88 4.11
CA ARG A 271 -12.27 -27.81 5.16
C ARG A 271 -12.62 -28.76 6.29
N ASP A 272 -11.60 -29.33 6.90
CA ASP A 272 -11.78 -30.32 7.98
C ASP A 272 -11.81 -29.65 9.37
N ARG A 273 -11.23 -28.45 9.51
CA ARG A 273 -11.13 -27.66 10.74
C ARG A 273 -11.52 -26.22 10.51
N PRO A 274 -11.91 -25.47 11.55
CA PRO A 274 -12.03 -24.03 11.47
C PRO A 274 -10.73 -23.38 11.01
N ARG A 275 -10.81 -22.44 10.05
CA ARG A 275 -9.65 -21.77 9.47
C ARG A 275 -9.68 -20.27 9.68
N VAL A 276 -8.59 -19.78 10.24
CA VAL A 276 -8.25 -18.35 10.28
C VAL A 276 -7.24 -18.08 9.18
N MET A 277 -7.44 -17.03 8.39
CA MET A 277 -6.52 -16.67 7.31
C MET A 277 -6.00 -15.26 7.50
N THR A 278 -4.73 -15.05 7.18
CA THR A 278 -4.13 -13.72 7.11
C THR A 278 -3.23 -13.58 5.89
N THR A 279 -3.14 -12.36 5.37
CA THR A 279 -2.15 -11.99 4.34
C THR A 279 -1.18 -11.01 4.97
N VAL A 280 0.05 -11.45 5.20
CA VAL A 280 1.09 -10.64 5.83
C VAL A 280 2.38 -10.71 5.02
N SER A 281 3.06 -9.57 4.87
CA SER A 281 4.39 -9.53 4.28
C SER A 281 5.41 -9.70 5.38
N ALA A 282 6.05 -10.88 5.47
CA ALA A 282 7.21 -11.18 6.32
C ALA A 282 7.15 -10.59 7.75
N ASP A 283 8.30 -10.50 8.41
CA ASP A 283 8.45 -9.87 9.75
C ASP A 283 8.44 -8.33 9.68
N VAL A 284 7.42 -7.75 9.00
CA VAL A 284 7.19 -6.30 8.97
C VAL A 284 6.37 -5.89 10.20
N PRO A 285 6.93 -5.12 11.16
CA PRO A 285 6.26 -4.80 12.42
C PRO A 285 4.88 -4.18 12.24
N LEU A 286 4.73 -3.26 11.28
CA LEU A 286 3.47 -2.58 11.00
C LEU A 286 2.35 -3.53 10.54
N LYS A 287 2.69 -4.75 10.10
CA LYS A 287 1.69 -5.76 9.69
C LYS A 287 1.13 -6.57 10.86
N GLY A 288 1.69 -6.42 12.06
CA GLY A 288 1.12 -6.94 13.29
C GLY A 288 1.05 -8.47 13.41
N ALA A 289 1.80 -9.22 12.61
CA ALA A 289 1.80 -10.69 12.60
C ALA A 289 2.03 -11.28 14.01
N ARG A 290 2.91 -10.66 14.80
CA ARG A 290 3.18 -11.06 16.18
C ARG A 290 1.90 -11.12 17.02
N TYR A 291 1.08 -10.06 16.97
CA TYR A 291 -0.16 -9.99 17.78
C TYR A 291 -1.18 -11.02 17.34
N LEU A 292 -1.23 -11.34 16.05
CA LEU A 292 -2.05 -12.43 15.54
C LEU A 292 -1.56 -13.80 16.03
N LEU A 293 -0.24 -14.06 16.03
CA LEU A 293 0.32 -15.32 16.53
C LEU A 293 0.01 -15.52 18.02
N GLU A 294 0.17 -14.48 18.84
CA GLU A 294 -0.20 -14.50 20.26
C GLU A 294 -1.71 -14.77 20.44
N ALA A 295 -2.56 -14.06 19.68
CA ALA A 295 -4.02 -14.27 19.69
C ALA A 295 -4.42 -15.69 19.24
N PHE A 296 -3.78 -16.18 18.16
CA PHE A 296 -4.08 -17.51 17.65
C PHE A 296 -3.67 -18.63 18.61
N ALA A 297 -2.55 -18.48 19.31
CA ALA A 297 -2.14 -19.41 20.35
C ALA A 297 -3.21 -19.50 21.48
N ASP A 298 -3.78 -18.36 21.85
CA ASP A 298 -4.86 -18.31 22.83
C ASP A 298 -6.15 -18.96 22.28
N VAL A 299 -6.54 -18.68 21.04
CA VAL A 299 -7.69 -19.34 20.36
C VAL A 299 -7.51 -20.87 20.32
N ARG A 300 -6.29 -21.35 20.04
CA ARG A 300 -5.96 -22.78 19.99
C ARG A 300 -6.15 -23.49 21.33
N GLY A 301 -6.13 -22.77 22.45
CA GLY A 301 -6.43 -23.33 23.76
C GLY A 301 -7.86 -23.88 23.87
N ASP A 302 -8.80 -23.33 23.10
CA ASP A 302 -10.22 -23.66 23.17
C ASP A 302 -10.78 -24.31 21.87
N VAL A 303 -10.19 -24.00 20.70
CA VAL A 303 -10.67 -24.38 19.38
C VAL A 303 -9.56 -25.06 18.59
N ASP A 304 -9.80 -26.25 18.05
CA ASP A 304 -8.87 -26.91 17.13
C ASP A 304 -8.93 -26.24 15.74
N ALA A 305 -8.34 -25.04 15.65
CA ALA A 305 -8.30 -24.23 14.44
C ALA A 305 -6.95 -24.31 13.73
N GLU A 306 -6.92 -23.98 12.43
CA GLU A 306 -5.72 -23.79 11.62
C GLU A 306 -5.56 -22.31 11.28
N LEU A 307 -4.30 -21.84 11.21
CA LEU A 307 -3.94 -20.51 10.72
C LEU A 307 -3.27 -20.66 9.34
N VAL A 308 -3.91 -20.10 8.32
CA VAL A 308 -3.35 -19.99 6.98
C VAL A 308 -2.71 -18.62 6.82
N VAL A 309 -1.42 -18.59 6.55
CA VAL A 309 -0.64 -17.38 6.33
C VAL A 309 -0.25 -17.29 4.86
N VAL A 310 -0.76 -16.29 4.16
CA VAL A 310 -0.25 -15.95 2.83
C VAL A 310 0.88 -14.92 3.02
N GLY A 311 2.09 -15.41 2.82
CA GLY A 311 3.35 -14.75 3.12
C GLY A 311 4.35 -15.71 3.71
N GLU A 312 5.51 -15.22 4.09
CA GLU A 312 6.58 -16.00 4.71
C GLU A 312 7.02 -15.35 6.02
N PHE A 313 7.40 -16.20 6.98
CA PHE A 313 8.21 -15.78 8.13
C PHE A 313 9.68 -16.01 7.80
N ASP A 314 10.54 -15.06 8.18
CA ASP A 314 11.98 -15.24 7.99
C ASP A 314 12.50 -16.37 8.86
N ASP A 315 13.29 -17.28 8.29
CA ASP A 315 13.94 -18.37 9.03
C ASP A 315 14.77 -17.79 10.21
N GLY A 316 14.45 -18.20 11.43
CA GLY A 316 15.04 -17.66 12.65
C GLY A 316 14.69 -16.20 12.91
N GLY A 317 13.69 -15.64 12.23
CA GLY A 317 13.08 -14.33 12.49
C GLY A 317 12.29 -14.28 13.80
N ASP A 318 11.75 -13.12 14.12
CA ASP A 318 11.01 -12.94 15.37
C ASP A 318 9.70 -13.74 15.38
N CYS A 319 8.99 -13.76 14.25
CA CYS A 319 7.75 -14.54 14.13
C CYS A 319 8.02 -16.05 14.16
N ASP A 320 9.08 -16.54 13.49
CA ASP A 320 9.47 -17.97 13.52
C ASP A 320 9.83 -18.43 14.93
N ARG A 321 10.60 -17.61 15.68
CA ARG A 321 10.89 -17.86 17.10
C ARG A 321 9.62 -17.89 17.95
N LEU A 322 8.73 -16.92 17.74
CA LEU A 322 7.48 -16.81 18.48
C LEU A 322 6.57 -18.01 18.22
N VAL A 323 6.45 -18.48 16.97
CA VAL A 323 5.72 -19.73 16.62
C VAL A 323 6.25 -20.91 17.40
N SER A 324 7.59 -21.02 17.49
CA SER A 324 8.24 -22.11 18.26
C SER A 324 8.01 -21.99 19.76
N GLU A 325 8.10 -20.76 20.32
CA GLU A 325 7.89 -20.48 21.74
C GLU A 325 6.42 -20.76 22.17
N LEU A 326 5.47 -20.38 21.31
CA LEU A 326 4.04 -20.62 21.54
C LEU A 326 3.61 -22.07 21.27
N GLY A 327 4.44 -22.85 20.60
CA GLY A 327 4.17 -24.26 20.29
C GLY A 327 2.99 -24.47 19.32
N ILE A 328 2.77 -23.54 18.37
CA ILE A 328 1.63 -23.55 17.44
C ILE A 328 2.02 -23.93 15.98
N GLY A 329 3.26 -24.29 15.75
CA GLY A 329 3.77 -24.56 14.40
C GLY A 329 3.04 -25.67 13.66
N ASP A 330 2.48 -26.67 14.38
CA ASP A 330 1.69 -27.75 13.81
C ASP A 330 0.32 -27.34 13.25
N ALA A 331 -0.12 -26.12 13.58
CA ALA A 331 -1.39 -25.54 13.16
C ALA A 331 -1.25 -24.37 12.20
N ILE A 332 -0.06 -24.07 11.73
CA ILE A 332 0.20 -22.98 10.78
C ILE A 332 0.55 -23.57 9.40
N GLU A 333 -0.19 -23.14 8.40
CA GLU A 333 0.08 -23.44 6.98
C GLU A 333 0.52 -22.12 6.32
N THR A 334 1.74 -22.07 5.73
CA THR A 334 2.26 -20.88 5.05
C THR A 334 2.26 -21.05 3.54
N HIS A 335 1.94 -20.00 2.82
CA HIS A 335 1.95 -19.95 1.36
C HIS A 335 2.65 -18.68 0.88
N SER A 336 3.71 -18.83 0.10
CA SER A 336 4.41 -17.71 -0.55
C SER A 336 4.33 -17.83 -2.06
N GLU A 337 4.48 -16.69 -2.75
CA GLU A 337 4.52 -16.62 -4.21
C GLU A 337 3.37 -17.34 -4.92
N ILE A 338 2.15 -17.22 -4.36
CA ILE A 338 0.94 -17.86 -4.93
C ILE A 338 0.29 -16.98 -6.00
N SER A 339 -0.42 -17.63 -6.93
CA SER A 339 -1.29 -16.92 -7.88
C SER A 339 -2.52 -16.33 -7.19
N TYR A 340 -3.13 -15.32 -7.80
CA TYR A 340 -4.41 -14.76 -7.33
C TYR A 340 -5.51 -15.82 -7.25
N ASP A 341 -5.63 -16.73 -8.24
CA ASP A 341 -6.58 -17.85 -8.17
C ASP A 341 -6.39 -18.72 -6.93
N ARG A 342 -5.13 -19.01 -6.57
CA ARG A 342 -4.82 -19.75 -5.36
C ARG A 342 -5.19 -18.96 -4.11
N MET A 343 -4.98 -17.64 -4.10
CA MET A 343 -5.38 -16.78 -3.01
C MET A 343 -6.91 -16.79 -2.80
N VAL A 344 -7.67 -16.67 -3.87
CA VAL A 344 -9.15 -16.74 -3.82
C VAL A 344 -9.62 -18.12 -3.33
N ASP A 345 -8.98 -19.20 -3.76
CA ASP A 345 -9.25 -20.55 -3.25
C ASP A 345 -8.96 -20.67 -1.75
N LEU A 346 -7.88 -20.04 -1.25
CA LEU A 346 -7.59 -20.01 0.19
C LEU A 346 -8.63 -19.20 0.96
N TYR A 347 -9.07 -18.04 0.48
CA TYR A 347 -10.20 -17.32 1.05
C TYR A 347 -11.45 -18.21 1.11
N GLY A 348 -11.74 -19.00 0.05
CA GLY A 348 -12.85 -19.96 0.03
C GLY A 348 -12.79 -21.05 1.11
N THR A 349 -11.62 -21.28 1.71
CA THR A 349 -11.46 -22.21 2.85
C THR A 349 -11.54 -21.51 4.21
N ALA A 350 -11.45 -20.18 4.26
CA ALA A 350 -11.38 -19.43 5.51
C ALA A 350 -12.76 -19.27 6.16
N ASP A 351 -12.81 -19.40 7.48
CA ASP A 351 -13.97 -19.03 8.30
C ASP A 351 -13.90 -17.56 8.72
N VAL A 352 -12.68 -17.05 8.93
CA VAL A 352 -12.40 -15.69 9.36
C VAL A 352 -11.09 -15.24 8.72
N ALA A 353 -11.07 -14.06 8.11
CA ALA A 353 -9.85 -13.40 7.73
C ALA A 353 -9.43 -12.39 8.80
N VAL A 354 -8.11 -12.28 9.07
CA VAL A 354 -7.60 -11.37 10.09
C VAL A 354 -6.58 -10.42 9.46
N VAL A 355 -6.76 -9.12 9.69
CA VAL A 355 -5.82 -8.06 9.27
C VAL A 355 -5.33 -7.33 10.53
N PRO A 356 -4.26 -7.82 11.17
CA PRO A 356 -3.82 -7.36 12.48
C PRO A 356 -2.90 -6.13 12.41
N SER A 357 -2.87 -5.44 11.27
CA SER A 357 -1.92 -4.36 10.99
C SER A 357 -2.05 -3.19 11.95
N LEU A 358 -0.92 -2.64 12.38
CA LEU A 358 -0.86 -1.42 13.20
C LEU A 358 -1.25 -0.20 12.38
N TYR A 359 -0.94 -0.25 11.09
CA TYR A 359 -1.32 0.77 10.12
C TYR A 359 -1.47 0.18 8.72
N GLU A 360 -2.52 0.57 8.03
CA GLU A 360 -2.74 0.34 6.60
C GLU A 360 -3.15 1.64 5.93
N GLY A 361 -2.57 1.96 4.78
CA GLY A 361 -3.01 3.12 4.00
C GLY A 361 -4.46 2.98 3.55
N PHE A 362 -4.83 1.78 3.07
CA PHE A 362 -6.19 1.42 2.65
C PHE A 362 -6.65 0.11 3.29
N GLY A 363 -5.97 -1.00 3.04
CA GLY A 363 -6.33 -2.32 3.55
C GLY A 363 -6.86 -3.25 2.46
N LEU A 364 -6.15 -3.35 1.33
CA LEU A 364 -6.49 -4.28 0.26
C LEU A 364 -6.82 -5.70 0.76
N PRO A 365 -6.04 -6.32 1.69
CA PRO A 365 -6.35 -7.66 2.18
C PRO A 365 -7.71 -7.77 2.87
N ALA A 366 -8.15 -6.72 3.58
CA ALA A 366 -9.48 -6.69 4.18
C ALA A 366 -10.57 -6.62 3.10
N GLY A 367 -10.38 -5.76 2.09
CA GLY A 367 -11.29 -5.64 0.96
C GLY A 367 -11.40 -6.94 0.14
N GLU A 368 -10.28 -7.61 -0.14
CA GLU A 368 -10.22 -8.88 -0.86
C GLU A 368 -10.97 -10.00 -0.10
N ALA A 369 -10.74 -10.11 1.21
CA ALA A 369 -11.45 -11.07 2.05
C ALA A 369 -12.97 -10.82 2.07
N LEU A 370 -13.38 -9.55 2.25
CA LEU A 370 -14.80 -9.16 2.21
C LEU A 370 -15.42 -9.41 0.83
N ALA A 371 -14.68 -9.14 -0.25
CA ALA A 371 -15.09 -9.45 -1.61
C ALA A 371 -15.35 -10.96 -1.79
N CYS A 372 -14.52 -11.82 -1.20
CA CYS A 372 -14.73 -13.27 -1.17
C CYS A 372 -15.85 -13.72 -0.22
N GLY A 373 -16.56 -12.78 0.44
CA GLY A 373 -17.62 -13.11 1.40
C GLY A 373 -17.10 -13.68 2.72
N VAL A 374 -15.83 -13.52 3.04
CA VAL A 374 -15.20 -13.95 4.29
C VAL A 374 -15.32 -12.83 5.32
N PRO A 375 -15.87 -13.10 6.54
CA PRO A 375 -15.92 -12.08 7.58
C PRO A 375 -14.51 -11.71 8.05
N VAL A 376 -14.30 -10.42 8.31
CA VAL A 376 -12.99 -9.86 8.66
C VAL A 376 -12.96 -9.46 10.14
N VAL A 377 -11.88 -9.84 10.83
CA VAL A 377 -11.42 -9.19 12.06
C VAL A 377 -10.22 -8.32 11.69
N ALA A 378 -10.31 -7.02 11.92
CA ALA A 378 -9.24 -6.09 11.61
C ALA A 378 -8.98 -5.14 12.78
N THR A 379 -7.81 -4.51 12.78
CA THR A 379 -7.54 -3.42 13.72
C THR A 379 -8.18 -2.12 13.26
N THR A 380 -8.21 -1.12 14.15
CA THR A 380 -8.57 0.27 13.82
C THR A 380 -7.42 1.03 13.17
N GLY A 381 -6.34 0.35 12.78
CA GLY A 381 -5.11 0.94 12.22
C GLY A 381 -5.28 1.50 10.79
N GLY A 382 -5.09 2.80 10.64
CA GLY A 382 -5.10 3.45 9.32
C GLY A 382 -6.47 3.48 8.65
N GLY A 383 -6.54 3.07 7.37
CA GLY A 383 -7.74 3.03 6.54
C GLY A 383 -8.64 1.81 6.75
N LEU A 384 -8.24 0.83 7.59
CA LEU A 384 -9.02 -0.40 7.81
C LEU A 384 -10.47 -0.14 8.24
N PRO A 385 -10.78 0.81 9.15
CA PRO A 385 -12.17 1.11 9.52
C PRO A 385 -13.01 1.59 8.33
N GLU A 386 -12.40 2.27 7.36
CA GLU A 386 -13.09 2.79 6.18
C GLU A 386 -13.47 1.67 5.21
N VAL A 387 -12.63 0.63 5.09
CA VAL A 387 -12.90 -0.54 4.24
C VAL A 387 -13.86 -1.51 4.93
N VAL A 388 -13.60 -1.84 6.18
CA VAL A 388 -14.36 -2.86 6.92
C VAL A 388 -15.75 -2.36 7.32
N GLY A 389 -15.85 -1.12 7.80
CA GLY A 389 -17.12 -0.54 8.26
C GLY A 389 -17.82 -1.44 9.30
N ASP A 390 -19.11 -1.69 9.07
CA ASP A 390 -19.95 -2.58 9.90
C ASP A 390 -20.03 -4.03 9.37
N ALA A 391 -19.21 -4.36 8.38
CA ALA A 391 -19.15 -5.67 7.74
C ALA A 391 -18.12 -6.62 8.37
N GLY A 392 -17.42 -6.20 9.41
CA GLY A 392 -16.45 -6.99 10.16
C GLY A 392 -16.44 -6.67 11.65
N VAL A 393 -15.38 -7.10 12.31
CA VAL A 393 -15.10 -6.78 13.72
C VAL A 393 -13.82 -5.96 13.78
N LEU A 394 -13.89 -4.78 14.39
CA LEU A 394 -12.74 -3.89 14.58
C LEU A 394 -12.26 -3.96 16.02
N VAL A 395 -10.95 -4.06 16.20
CA VAL A 395 -10.28 -4.08 17.51
C VAL A 395 -9.13 -3.07 17.52
N GLU A 396 -8.67 -2.66 18.69
CA GLU A 396 -7.51 -1.78 18.77
C GLU A 396 -6.24 -2.50 18.32
N PRO A 397 -5.30 -1.81 17.66
CA PRO A 397 -3.98 -2.36 17.36
C PRO A 397 -3.25 -2.82 18.63
N GLU A 398 -2.33 -3.76 18.49
CA GLU A 398 -1.49 -4.28 19.59
C GLU A 398 -2.28 -4.96 20.74
N ASP A 399 -3.53 -5.36 20.49
CA ASP A 399 -4.36 -6.07 21.49
C ASP A 399 -4.62 -7.53 21.04
N PRO A 400 -3.71 -8.48 21.35
CA PRO A 400 -3.90 -9.87 21.00
C PRO A 400 -5.09 -10.52 21.72
N ALA A 401 -5.48 -10.03 22.90
CA ALA A 401 -6.62 -10.55 23.63
C ALA A 401 -7.94 -10.20 22.92
N ALA A 402 -8.12 -8.94 22.50
CA ALA A 402 -9.27 -8.52 21.72
C ALA A 402 -9.34 -9.23 20.36
N LEU A 403 -8.20 -9.46 19.69
CA LEU A 403 -8.14 -10.27 18.48
C LEU A 403 -8.60 -11.70 18.73
N ALA A 404 -8.11 -12.35 19.80
CA ALA A 404 -8.49 -13.71 20.15
C ALA A 404 -9.99 -13.84 20.44
N ASP A 405 -10.55 -12.91 21.21
CA ASP A 405 -11.98 -12.89 21.53
C ASP A 405 -12.85 -12.72 20.28
N ALA A 406 -12.48 -11.79 19.39
CA ALA A 406 -13.19 -11.57 18.13
C ALA A 406 -13.13 -12.81 17.21
N ILE A 407 -11.97 -13.46 17.11
CA ILE A 407 -11.80 -14.69 16.33
C ILE A 407 -12.67 -15.81 16.92
N ARG A 408 -12.63 -16.05 18.25
CA ARG A 408 -13.45 -17.07 18.92
C ARG A 408 -14.94 -16.84 18.68
N GLU A 409 -15.39 -15.59 18.85
CA GLU A 409 -16.80 -15.23 18.66
C GLU A 409 -17.26 -15.58 17.24
N LEU A 410 -16.47 -15.23 16.22
CA LEU A 410 -16.79 -15.55 14.84
C LEU A 410 -16.69 -17.06 14.55
N LEU A 411 -15.69 -17.75 15.07
CA LEU A 411 -15.59 -19.21 14.90
C LEU A 411 -16.77 -19.95 15.55
N GLY A 412 -17.30 -19.44 16.67
CA GLY A 412 -18.41 -20.00 17.39
C GLY A 412 -19.79 -19.70 16.78
N ASP A 413 -19.97 -18.64 15.99
CA ASP A 413 -21.27 -18.23 15.42
C ASP A 413 -21.29 -18.24 13.88
N GLY A 414 -21.60 -19.40 13.31
CA GLY A 414 -21.72 -19.55 11.86
C GLY A 414 -22.81 -18.68 11.21
N ALA A 415 -23.85 -18.30 11.94
CA ALA A 415 -24.90 -17.42 11.42
C ALA A 415 -24.37 -15.98 11.33
N ARG A 416 -23.62 -15.53 12.34
CA ARG A 416 -22.97 -14.22 12.31
C ARG A 416 -21.91 -14.13 11.20
N ARG A 417 -21.07 -15.17 11.04
CA ARG A 417 -20.11 -15.24 9.94
C ARG A 417 -20.78 -15.03 8.59
N ARG A 418 -21.84 -15.76 8.29
CA ARG A 418 -22.57 -15.61 7.01
C ARG A 418 -23.11 -14.19 6.83
N ARG A 419 -23.77 -13.63 7.85
CA ARG A 419 -24.32 -12.26 7.78
C ARG A 419 -23.24 -11.21 7.50
N LEU A 420 -22.09 -11.31 8.19
CA LEU A 420 -20.96 -10.38 7.97
C LEU A 420 -20.34 -10.60 6.58
N GLY A 421 -20.13 -11.83 6.14
CA GLY A 421 -19.61 -12.13 4.81
C GLY A 421 -20.51 -11.60 3.69
N GLU A 422 -21.83 -11.82 3.76
CA GLU A 422 -22.81 -11.28 2.80
C GLU A 422 -22.83 -9.74 2.79
N ARG A 423 -22.72 -9.12 3.97
CA ARG A 423 -22.64 -7.67 4.10
C ARG A 423 -21.34 -7.13 3.52
N GLY A 424 -20.22 -7.79 3.83
CA GLY A 424 -18.90 -7.44 3.32
C GLY A 424 -18.85 -7.47 1.80
N ARG A 425 -19.31 -8.56 1.18
CA ARG A 425 -19.37 -8.66 -0.27
C ARG A 425 -20.18 -7.52 -0.90
N ARG A 426 -21.38 -7.24 -0.37
CA ARG A 426 -22.19 -6.12 -0.88
C ARG A 426 -21.47 -4.81 -0.76
N ARG A 427 -20.91 -4.52 0.42
CA ARG A 427 -20.16 -3.28 0.65
C ARG A 427 -19.05 -3.07 -0.35
N ILE A 428 -18.23 -4.11 -0.60
CA ILE A 428 -17.11 -4.00 -1.54
C ILE A 428 -17.61 -3.78 -2.97
N VAL A 429 -18.62 -4.53 -3.42
CA VAL A 429 -19.20 -4.38 -4.76
C VAL A 429 -19.83 -3.01 -4.97
N GLU A 430 -20.46 -2.43 -3.94
CA GLU A 430 -21.19 -1.16 -4.07
C GLU A 430 -20.29 0.07 -3.86
N GLU A 431 -19.24 -0.03 -3.03
CA GLU A 431 -18.49 1.15 -2.59
C GLU A 431 -17.02 1.18 -3.06
N PHE A 432 -16.42 0.01 -3.35
CA PHE A 432 -14.98 -0.12 -3.63
C PHE A 432 -14.72 -0.79 -4.98
N ASP A 433 -15.20 -0.16 -6.04
CA ASP A 433 -15.01 -0.58 -7.42
C ASP A 433 -13.92 0.26 -8.11
N TRP A 434 -13.11 -0.37 -8.96
CA TRP A 434 -12.05 0.31 -9.71
C TRP A 434 -12.58 1.28 -10.75
N GLU A 435 -13.75 1.01 -11.36
CA GLU A 435 -14.38 1.94 -12.29
C GLU A 435 -14.74 3.26 -11.58
N ARG A 436 -15.31 3.17 -10.37
CA ARG A 436 -15.59 4.34 -9.53
C ARG A 436 -14.30 5.09 -9.19
N ALA A 437 -13.26 4.39 -8.73
CA ALA A 437 -11.97 4.99 -8.41
C ALA A 437 -11.37 5.74 -9.61
N ALA A 438 -11.44 5.13 -10.80
CA ALA A 438 -10.99 5.76 -12.04
C ALA A 438 -11.81 7.01 -12.40
N ARG A 439 -13.16 6.96 -12.32
CA ARG A 439 -14.02 8.13 -12.57
C ARG A 439 -13.73 9.29 -11.61
N GLU A 440 -13.52 9.01 -10.32
CA GLU A 440 -13.16 10.02 -9.33
C GLU A 440 -11.76 10.60 -9.59
N THR A 441 -10.81 9.77 -10.03
CA THR A 441 -9.47 10.19 -10.45
C THR A 441 -9.54 11.09 -11.68
N VAL A 442 -10.34 10.74 -12.71
CA VAL A 442 -10.53 11.54 -13.93
C VAL A 442 -11.09 12.93 -13.61
N ARG A 443 -12.00 13.06 -12.64
CA ARG A 443 -12.47 14.38 -12.19
C ARG A 443 -11.32 15.25 -11.67
N THR A 444 -10.36 14.65 -10.99
CA THR A 444 -9.16 15.37 -10.54
C THR A 444 -8.25 15.72 -11.71
N TYR A 445 -8.15 14.88 -12.72
CA TYR A 445 -7.40 15.17 -13.95
C TYR A 445 -7.96 16.41 -14.65
N HIS A 446 -9.28 16.48 -14.87
CA HIS A 446 -9.90 17.66 -15.48
C HIS A 446 -9.65 18.93 -14.65
N THR A 447 -9.75 18.85 -13.33
CA THR A 447 -9.42 19.99 -12.46
C THR A 447 -7.96 20.43 -12.61
N ALA A 448 -7.03 19.48 -12.74
CA ALA A 448 -5.61 19.77 -12.91
C ALA A 448 -5.33 20.42 -14.28
N ILE A 449 -5.97 19.93 -15.35
CA ILE A 449 -5.88 20.48 -16.72
C ILE A 449 -6.40 21.93 -16.74
N GLU A 450 -7.57 22.17 -16.17
CA GLU A 450 -8.17 23.51 -16.10
C GLU A 450 -7.30 24.48 -15.31
N THR A 451 -6.77 24.07 -14.17
CA THR A 451 -5.90 24.89 -13.31
C THR A 451 -4.61 25.27 -14.03
N GLN A 452 -3.99 24.32 -14.75
CA GLN A 452 -2.77 24.57 -15.49
C GLN A 452 -3.00 25.53 -16.67
N GLY A 453 -4.14 25.40 -17.37
CA GLY A 453 -4.52 26.26 -18.49
C GLY A 453 -4.83 27.72 -18.08
N GLN A 454 -5.21 27.97 -16.84
CA GLN A 454 -5.44 29.34 -16.31
C GLN A 454 -4.17 30.05 -15.86
N GLY A 455 -3.09 29.29 -15.62
CA GLY A 455 -1.80 29.82 -15.16
C GLY A 455 -0.79 30.12 -16.29
N ALA A 456 -1.09 29.74 -17.53
CA ALA A 456 -0.27 29.94 -18.72
C ALA A 456 -0.76 31.18 -19.50
#